data_a276457be6dd937e6518396a7bc44753
#
_entry.id   a276457be6dd937e6518396a7bc44753
#
_cell.length_a   1.000
_cell.length_b   1.000
_cell.length_c   1.000
_cell.angle_alpha   90.00
_cell.angle_beta   90.00
_cell.angle_gamma   90.00
#
_symmetry.space_group_name_H-M   'P 1'
#
loop_
_entity.id
_entity.type
_entity.pdbx_description
1 polymer ?
#
loop_
_entity_poly.entity_id
_entity_poly.type
_entity_poly.pdbx_seq_one_letter_code
_entity_poly.pdbx_strand_id
1 'polypeptide(L)'
;MKRFHVHLAVDDPAANVRFYSTVFGVPPTVQKPDYAKWMLEDPRVNFAISSRGLTAGVDHLGFQVDSDAELTELRAAVAAAEIDALDQAEAACCYARGDKAWSVDPQGLRWETFLTHGAHTVYGEDPVQEPVPTAQTRCGCGG
;
A
#
# COMPACT_ATOMS: atom_id res chain seq x y z
N MET A 1 -8.14 13.19 7.75
CA MET A 1 -8.82 11.92 8.22
C MET A 1 -8.27 10.77 7.40
N LYS A 2 -7.70 9.77 8.04
CA LYS A 2 -7.03 8.62 7.42
C LYS A 2 -8.01 7.73 6.64
N ARG A 3 -7.54 7.15 5.55
CA ARG A 3 -8.27 6.19 4.71
C ARG A 3 -7.53 4.86 4.75
N PHE A 4 -8.21 3.77 5.09
CA PHE A 4 -7.59 2.45 5.05
C PHE A 4 -7.24 2.09 3.61
N HIS A 5 -6.04 1.57 3.39
CA HIS A 5 -5.57 1.14 2.08
C HIS A 5 -5.43 -0.37 2.01
N VAL A 6 -5.97 -0.94 0.93
CA VAL A 6 -5.84 -2.35 0.59
C VAL A 6 -5.39 -2.45 -0.85
N HIS A 7 -4.30 -3.17 -1.10
CA HIS A 7 -3.83 -3.48 -2.45
C HIS A 7 -3.79 -5.00 -2.66
N LEU A 8 -4.45 -5.45 -3.71
CA LEU A 8 -4.44 -6.86 -4.12
C LEU A 8 -3.64 -7.04 -5.41
N ALA A 9 -2.82 -8.08 -5.46
CA ALA A 9 -2.33 -8.62 -6.71
C ALA A 9 -3.41 -9.53 -7.32
N VAL A 10 -3.67 -9.37 -8.61
CA VAL A 10 -4.70 -10.13 -9.34
C VAL A 10 -4.16 -10.63 -10.69
N ASP A 11 -4.64 -11.76 -11.15
CA ASP A 11 -4.25 -12.32 -12.45
C ASP A 11 -5.05 -11.70 -13.61
N ASP A 12 -6.34 -11.43 -13.38
CA ASP A 12 -7.26 -10.84 -14.36
C ASP A 12 -7.87 -9.54 -13.84
N PRO A 13 -7.27 -8.37 -14.15
CA PRO A 13 -7.81 -7.08 -13.73
C PRO A 13 -9.24 -6.84 -14.21
N ALA A 14 -9.60 -7.23 -15.42
CA ALA A 14 -10.92 -6.98 -15.98
C ALA A 14 -12.02 -7.76 -15.23
N ALA A 15 -11.78 -9.02 -14.89
CA ALA A 15 -12.70 -9.82 -14.07
C ALA A 15 -12.86 -9.22 -12.68
N ASN A 16 -11.75 -8.79 -12.06
CA ASN A 16 -11.76 -8.18 -10.73
C ASN A 16 -12.44 -6.80 -10.73
N VAL A 17 -12.27 -5.99 -11.79
CA VAL A 17 -13.01 -4.72 -11.93
C VAL A 17 -14.51 -4.96 -11.97
N ARG A 18 -14.98 -5.94 -12.72
CA ARG A 18 -16.41 -6.28 -12.74
C ARG A 18 -16.92 -6.71 -11.36
N PHE A 19 -16.18 -7.60 -10.70
CA PHE A 19 -16.54 -8.10 -9.38
C PHE A 19 -16.61 -6.97 -8.35
N TYR A 20 -15.54 -6.21 -8.17
CA TYR A 20 -15.47 -5.17 -7.14
C TYR A 20 -16.38 -3.98 -7.44
N SER A 21 -16.58 -3.60 -8.70
CA SER A 21 -17.56 -2.56 -9.05
C SER A 21 -18.99 -2.97 -8.69
N THR A 22 -19.31 -4.26 -8.81
CA THR A 22 -20.62 -4.79 -8.39
C THR A 22 -20.74 -4.81 -6.86
N VAL A 23 -19.71 -5.30 -6.16
CA VAL A 23 -19.71 -5.38 -4.69
C VAL A 23 -19.77 -4.00 -4.04
N PHE A 24 -19.01 -3.04 -4.57
CA PHE A 24 -18.97 -1.67 -4.04
C PHE A 24 -20.12 -0.78 -4.55
N GLY A 25 -20.83 -1.21 -5.60
CA GLY A 25 -21.92 -0.45 -6.21
C GLY A 25 -21.47 0.78 -7.00
N VAL A 26 -20.16 0.93 -7.25
CA VAL A 26 -19.56 2.07 -7.96
C VAL A 26 -18.41 1.60 -8.86
N PRO A 27 -18.18 2.26 -10.01
CA PRO A 27 -17.02 1.98 -10.84
C PRO A 27 -15.71 2.44 -10.17
N PRO A 28 -14.55 1.95 -10.63
CA PRO A 28 -13.26 2.43 -10.11
C PRO A 28 -13.07 3.92 -10.40
N THR A 29 -12.46 4.63 -9.45
CA THR A 29 -12.07 6.04 -9.58
C THR A 29 -10.93 6.22 -10.59
N VAL A 30 -10.04 5.23 -10.67
CA VAL A 30 -8.96 5.15 -11.65
C VAL A 30 -8.97 3.75 -12.24
N GLN A 31 -8.87 3.64 -13.58
CA GLN A 31 -8.76 2.36 -14.27
C GLN A 31 -7.72 2.45 -15.39
N LYS A 32 -6.80 1.47 -15.39
CA LYS A 32 -5.79 1.24 -16.42
C LYS A 32 -5.81 -0.25 -16.80
N PRO A 33 -5.16 -0.69 -17.89
CA PRO A 33 -5.15 -2.10 -18.28
C PRO A 33 -4.65 -3.06 -17.19
N ASP A 34 -3.69 -2.62 -16.37
CA ASP A 34 -3.00 -3.39 -15.33
C ASP A 34 -3.31 -2.95 -13.91
N TYR A 35 -4.22 -1.96 -13.73
CA TYR A 35 -4.48 -1.34 -12.43
C TYR A 35 -5.90 -0.79 -12.34
N ALA A 36 -6.53 -0.92 -11.18
CA ALA A 36 -7.74 -0.17 -10.86
C ALA A 36 -7.75 0.23 -9.37
N LYS A 37 -8.43 1.35 -9.08
CA LYS A 37 -8.54 1.88 -7.73
C LYS A 37 -9.93 2.45 -7.47
N TRP A 38 -10.48 2.14 -6.30
CA TRP A 38 -11.72 2.70 -5.77
C TRP A 38 -11.40 3.56 -4.54
N MET A 39 -11.90 4.79 -4.55
CA MET A 39 -11.85 5.69 -3.40
C MET A 39 -13.24 5.70 -2.76
N LEU A 40 -13.47 4.79 -1.81
CA LEU A 40 -14.75 4.65 -1.14
C LEU A 40 -14.84 5.61 0.05
N GLU A 41 -16.02 6.16 0.32
CA GLU A 41 -16.25 7.05 1.45
C GLU A 41 -16.95 6.38 2.64
N ASP A 42 -17.67 5.29 2.40
CA ASP A 42 -18.34 4.50 3.44
C ASP A 42 -18.26 2.99 3.11
N PRO A 43 -17.41 2.22 3.80
CA PRO A 43 -16.33 2.66 4.68
C PRO A 43 -15.25 3.47 3.93
N ARG A 44 -14.50 4.28 4.65
CA ARG A 44 -13.45 5.11 4.04
C ARG A 44 -12.21 4.28 3.69
N VAL A 45 -12.18 3.79 2.45
CA VAL A 45 -11.15 2.86 1.95
C VAL A 45 -10.60 3.33 0.60
N ASN A 46 -9.29 3.24 0.44
CA ASN A 46 -8.60 3.23 -0.84
C ASN A 46 -8.33 1.76 -1.19
N PHE A 47 -9.14 1.20 -2.08
CA PHE A 47 -9.00 -0.17 -2.54
C PHE A 47 -8.38 -0.21 -3.92
N ALA A 48 -7.28 -0.92 -4.09
CA ALA A 48 -6.56 -1.02 -5.35
C ALA A 48 -6.30 -2.48 -5.74
N ILE A 49 -6.27 -2.71 -7.04
CA ILE A 49 -5.86 -3.99 -7.64
C ILE A 49 -4.81 -3.74 -8.73
N SER A 50 -3.87 -4.66 -8.90
CA SER A 50 -2.94 -4.62 -10.03
C SER A 50 -2.49 -6.01 -10.48
N SER A 51 -2.13 -6.14 -11.77
CA SER A 51 -1.49 -7.33 -12.33
C SER A 51 -0.03 -6.99 -12.67
N ARG A 52 0.90 -7.38 -11.81
CA ARG A 52 2.34 -7.07 -11.93
C ARG A 52 3.23 -8.30 -11.86
N GLY A 53 2.68 -9.47 -12.13
CA GLY A 53 3.41 -10.72 -12.04
C GLY A 53 3.65 -11.23 -10.61
N LEU A 54 3.01 -10.62 -9.62
CA LEU A 54 2.99 -11.12 -8.25
C LEU A 54 1.93 -12.20 -8.08
N THR A 55 2.13 -13.10 -7.13
CA THR A 55 1.12 -14.10 -6.76
C THR A 55 -0.18 -13.41 -6.34
N ALA A 56 -1.31 -13.85 -6.88
CA ALA A 56 -2.62 -13.30 -6.55
C ALA A 56 -2.92 -13.40 -5.04
N GLY A 57 -3.45 -12.34 -4.48
CA GLY A 57 -3.76 -12.23 -3.05
C GLY A 57 -3.50 -10.83 -2.52
N VAL A 58 -3.41 -10.68 -1.20
CA VAL A 58 -3.06 -9.41 -0.57
C VAL A 58 -1.60 -9.07 -0.88
N ASP A 59 -1.37 -7.96 -1.58
CA ASP A 59 -0.03 -7.44 -1.82
C ASP A 59 0.46 -6.62 -0.61
N HIS A 60 -0.31 -5.62 -0.20
CA HIS A 60 -0.04 -4.85 1.02
C HIS A 60 -1.31 -4.19 1.57
N LEU A 61 -1.23 -3.79 2.81
CA LEU A 61 -2.20 -2.93 3.49
C LEU A 61 -1.59 -1.56 3.78
N GLY A 62 -2.38 -0.62 4.32
CA GLY A 62 -1.81 0.65 4.72
C GLY A 62 -2.81 1.73 5.09
N PHE A 63 -2.29 2.97 5.12
CA PHE A 63 -3.08 4.16 5.36
C PHE A 63 -2.70 5.27 4.37
N GLN A 64 -3.70 5.75 3.65
CA GLN A 64 -3.61 7.04 2.98
C GLN A 64 -3.99 8.15 3.95
N VAL A 65 -3.16 9.18 4.03
CA VAL A 65 -3.39 10.35 4.87
C VAL A 65 -3.69 11.58 4.02
N ASP A 66 -4.30 12.59 4.64
CA ASP A 66 -4.71 13.84 3.99
C ASP A 66 -3.74 14.99 4.29
N SER A 67 -2.73 14.80 5.17
CA SER A 67 -1.78 15.84 5.54
C SER A 67 -0.43 15.29 6.01
N ASP A 68 0.62 16.13 5.92
CA ASP A 68 1.95 15.83 6.45
C ASP A 68 1.94 15.59 7.98
N ALA A 69 1.05 16.25 8.70
CA ALA A 69 0.89 16.04 10.15
C ALA A 69 0.41 14.61 10.43
N GLU A 70 -0.59 14.11 9.68
CA GLU A 70 -1.05 12.72 9.81
C GLU A 70 0.02 11.71 9.38
N LEU A 71 0.83 12.03 8.36
CA LEU A 71 1.94 11.20 7.92
C LEU A 71 3.00 11.09 9.01
N THR A 72 3.36 12.22 9.62
CA THR A 72 4.34 12.30 10.73
C THR A 72 3.85 11.50 11.94
N GLU A 73 2.56 11.62 12.30
CA GLU A 73 1.96 10.85 13.39
C GLU A 73 2.06 9.34 13.18
N LEU A 74 1.73 8.86 11.96
CA LEU A 74 1.82 7.44 11.63
C LEU A 74 3.26 6.93 11.59
N ARG A 75 4.20 7.72 11.06
CA ARG A 75 5.64 7.40 11.11
C ARG A 75 6.13 7.24 12.55
N ALA A 76 5.72 8.13 13.44
CA ALA A 76 6.05 8.03 14.86
C ALA A 76 5.44 6.77 15.49
N ALA A 77 4.21 6.40 15.14
CA ALA A 77 3.58 5.18 15.63
C ALA A 77 4.29 3.90 15.14
N VAL A 78 4.71 3.87 13.87
CA VAL A 78 5.51 2.76 13.31
C VAL A 78 6.87 2.66 14.00
N ALA A 79 7.55 3.78 14.22
CA ALA A 79 8.83 3.81 14.95
C ALA A 79 8.68 3.32 16.40
N ALA A 80 7.58 3.68 17.07
CA ALA A 80 7.28 3.21 18.42
C ALA A 80 6.97 1.72 18.51
N ALA A 81 6.59 1.09 17.40
CA ALA A 81 6.41 -0.37 17.30
C ALA A 81 7.75 -1.13 17.15
N GLU A 82 8.89 -0.44 17.16
CA GLU A 82 10.24 -1.00 16.96
C GLU A 82 10.40 -1.78 15.64
N ILE A 83 9.70 -1.32 14.61
CA ILE A 83 9.74 -1.91 13.26
C ILE A 83 10.59 -1.02 12.36
N ASP A 84 11.49 -1.62 11.58
CA ASP A 84 12.24 -0.91 10.55
C ASP A 84 11.29 -0.35 9.49
N ALA A 85 11.33 0.96 9.29
CA ALA A 85 10.57 1.65 8.27
C ALA A 85 11.50 2.17 7.16
N LEU A 86 11.07 2.03 5.92
CA LEU A 86 11.75 2.61 4.76
C LEU A 86 10.96 3.83 4.28
N ASP A 87 11.54 5.02 4.41
CA ASP A 87 10.95 6.26 3.92
C ASP A 87 11.28 6.51 2.44
N GLN A 88 10.27 6.90 1.68
CA GLN A 88 10.40 7.28 0.28
C GLN A 88 9.72 8.64 0.05
N ALA A 89 10.51 9.70 -0.05
CA ALA A 89 10.02 11.02 -0.46
C ALA A 89 9.79 11.05 -1.98
N GLU A 90 8.75 11.77 -2.43
CA GLU A 90 8.42 11.98 -3.84
C GLU A 90 8.30 10.68 -4.68
N ALA A 91 7.92 9.58 -4.06
CA ALA A 91 7.76 8.30 -4.75
C ALA A 91 6.67 8.37 -5.83
N ALA A 92 6.99 7.88 -7.03
CA ALA A 92 6.02 7.64 -8.09
C ALA A 92 5.68 6.15 -8.12
N CYS A 93 4.48 5.80 -7.68
CA CYS A 93 4.00 4.43 -7.66
C CYS A 93 2.48 4.41 -7.86
N CYS A 94 1.96 3.31 -8.43
CA CYS A 94 0.52 3.11 -8.58
C CYS A 94 -0.21 4.29 -9.26
N TYR A 95 0.43 4.92 -10.26
CA TYR A 95 -0.06 6.10 -10.97
C TYR A 95 -0.28 7.33 -10.08
N ALA A 96 0.45 7.44 -8.97
CA ALA A 96 0.40 8.59 -8.06
C ALA A 96 1.81 9.02 -7.63
N ARG A 97 1.96 10.29 -7.27
CA ARG A 97 3.17 10.84 -6.64
C ARG A 97 2.86 11.18 -5.19
N GLY A 98 3.77 10.90 -4.31
CA GLY A 98 3.59 11.21 -2.89
C GLY A 98 4.74 10.73 -2.02
N ASP A 99 4.66 11.10 -0.76
CA ASP A 99 5.59 10.64 0.27
C ASP A 99 5.07 9.34 0.86
N LYS A 100 5.95 8.34 0.98
CA LYS A 100 5.61 6.99 1.44
C LYS A 100 6.54 6.56 2.55
N ALA A 101 6.00 5.75 3.44
CA ALA A 101 6.77 4.97 4.40
C ALA A 101 6.29 3.52 4.38
N TRP A 102 7.24 2.59 4.32
CA TRP A 102 6.97 1.16 4.33
C TRP A 102 7.37 0.55 5.67
N SER A 103 6.57 -0.36 6.16
CA SER A 103 6.88 -1.20 7.31
C SER A 103 6.40 -2.62 7.05
N VAL A 104 6.81 -3.56 7.89
CA VAL A 104 6.43 -4.97 7.77
C VAL A 104 5.93 -5.43 9.13
N ASP A 105 4.75 -6.06 9.15
CA ASP A 105 4.23 -6.61 10.38
C ASP A 105 4.98 -7.89 10.81
N PRO A 106 4.75 -8.42 12.03
CA PRO A 106 5.45 -9.61 12.51
C PRO A 106 5.29 -10.87 11.65
N GLN A 107 4.30 -10.91 10.75
CA GLN A 107 4.04 -12.04 9.84
C GLN A 107 4.68 -11.84 8.47
N GLY A 108 5.29 -10.68 8.21
CA GLY A 108 5.88 -10.34 6.93
C GLY A 108 4.93 -9.64 5.96
N LEU A 109 3.72 -9.25 6.38
CA LEU A 109 2.82 -8.45 5.56
C LEU A 109 3.30 -7.00 5.52
N ARG A 110 3.40 -6.45 4.30
CA ARG A 110 3.85 -5.08 4.09
C ARG A 110 2.73 -4.09 4.39
N TRP A 111 3.11 -2.95 4.99
CA TRP A 111 2.24 -1.83 5.29
C TRP A 111 2.80 -0.54 4.70
N GLU A 112 1.97 0.15 3.94
CA GLU A 112 2.27 1.43 3.31
C GLU A 112 1.55 2.56 4.05
N THR A 113 2.29 3.61 4.43
CA THR A 113 1.71 4.87 4.88
C THR A 113 2.07 5.94 3.89
N PHE A 114 1.09 6.63 3.30
CA PHE A 114 1.38 7.56 2.22
C PHE A 114 0.45 8.77 2.17
N LEU A 115 1.03 9.88 1.69
CA LEU A 115 0.34 11.10 1.32
C LEU A 115 0.45 11.29 -0.19
N THR A 116 -0.68 11.41 -0.89
CA THR A 116 -0.72 11.58 -2.34
C THR A 116 -0.73 13.06 -2.70
N HIS A 117 0.27 13.51 -3.49
CA HIS A 117 0.38 14.89 -3.98
C HIS A 117 -0.20 15.09 -5.40
N GLY A 118 -0.44 14.02 -6.15
CA GLY A 118 -0.98 14.12 -7.51
C GLY A 118 -0.99 12.81 -8.29
N ALA A 119 -1.56 12.86 -9.50
CA ALA A 119 -1.59 11.73 -10.42
C ALA A 119 -0.28 11.61 -11.21
N HIS A 120 0.11 10.38 -11.57
CA HIS A 120 1.23 10.08 -12.46
C HIS A 120 0.75 9.30 -13.69
N THR A 121 1.41 9.49 -14.85
CA THR A 121 1.00 8.88 -16.12
C THR A 121 1.44 7.44 -16.29
N VAL A 122 2.46 7.00 -15.54
CA VAL A 122 2.99 5.63 -15.56
C VAL A 122 2.96 5.01 -14.18
N TYR A 123 2.90 3.69 -14.13
CA TYR A 123 3.05 2.94 -12.90
C TYR A 123 4.54 3.01 -12.50
N GLY A 124 4.87 3.70 -11.43
CA GLY A 124 6.25 3.79 -10.95
C GLY A 124 6.78 2.46 -10.45
N GLU A 125 8.09 2.30 -10.40
CA GLU A 125 8.72 1.15 -9.78
C GLU A 125 8.53 1.19 -8.26
N ASP A 126 8.08 0.08 -7.69
CA ASP A 126 8.06 -0.11 -6.25
C ASP A 126 9.41 -0.73 -5.83
N PRO A 127 10.29 0.02 -5.16
CA PRO A 127 11.61 -0.48 -4.78
C PRO A 127 11.56 -1.58 -3.70
N VAL A 128 10.41 -1.81 -3.09
CA VAL A 128 10.24 -2.84 -2.03
C VAL A 128 9.85 -4.19 -2.62
N GLN A 129 10.47 -4.64 -3.71
CA GLN A 129 10.37 -6.03 -4.15
C GLN A 129 11.38 -6.95 -3.45
N GLU A 130 12.37 -6.38 -2.76
CA GLU A 130 13.24 -7.18 -1.91
C GLU A 130 12.60 -7.39 -0.54
N PRO A 131 12.67 -8.62 0.01
CA PRO A 131 12.18 -8.86 1.37
C PRO A 131 12.97 -7.98 2.34
N VAL A 132 12.26 -7.16 3.11
CA VAL A 132 12.87 -6.47 4.25
C VAL A 132 13.52 -7.56 5.12
N PRO A 133 14.83 -7.49 5.43
CA PRO A 133 15.47 -8.52 6.23
C PRO A 133 14.73 -8.62 7.56
N THR A 134 14.10 -9.77 7.78
CA THR A 134 13.53 -10.11 9.10
C THR A 134 14.63 -9.98 10.12
N ALA A 135 14.42 -9.15 11.14
CA ALA A 135 15.32 -9.05 12.27
C ALA A 135 15.62 -10.46 12.76
N GLN A 136 16.87 -10.91 12.57
CA GLN A 136 17.31 -12.19 13.10
C GLN A 136 17.11 -12.15 14.60
N THR A 137 16.20 -12.96 15.10
CA THR A 137 16.08 -13.25 16.50
C THR A 137 17.46 -13.68 17.00
N ARG A 138 18.14 -12.80 17.72
CA ARG A 138 19.35 -13.19 18.45
C ARG A 138 18.90 -14.16 19.54
N CYS A 139 18.94 -15.44 19.22
CA CYS A 139 18.98 -16.48 20.25
C CYS A 139 20.32 -16.31 20.99
N GLY A 140 20.30 -15.54 22.05
CA GLY A 140 21.35 -15.52 23.07
C GLY A 140 21.23 -16.77 23.91
N CYS A 141 21.82 -17.89 23.47
CA CYS A 141 22.19 -18.97 24.38
C CYS A 141 23.42 -18.50 25.12
N GLY A 142 23.22 -17.86 26.27
CA GLY A 142 24.27 -17.73 27.27
C GLY A 142 24.42 -19.07 28.00
N GLY A 143 25.61 -19.66 27.86
CA GLY A 143 26.04 -20.75 28.71
C GLY A 143 26.46 -20.24 30.09
#